data_0702775858a331553a41b4ad4b1d689e
#
_entry.id   0702775858a331553a41b4ad4b1d689e
#
_cell.length_a   1.000
_cell.length_b   1.000
_cell.length_c   1.000
_cell.angle_alpha   90.00
_cell.angle_beta   90.00
_cell.angle_gamma   90.00
#
_symmetry.space_group_name_H-M   'P 1'
#
loop_
_entity.id
_entity.type
_entity.pdbx_description
1 polymer ?
#
loop_
_entity_poly.entity_id
_entity_poly.type
_entity_poly.pdbx_seq_one_letter_code
_entity_poly.pdbx_strand_id
1 'polypeptide(L)'
;MAGAIASRMSFSSLKRKQPKTFTVRIVTMDAEMEFSCEVKWKGKDLFDLVCRTLGLRETWFFGLQYTIKDTVAWLKMDKKVLDHDVPTEEPVTFHFLAKFYPENAEEELVQEITQHLFFLQVKKQILDEKIYCPPEASVLLASYAVQAKYGDYDPNVHKRGFLAQEELLPKRVINLYQMTPEMWEERITAWYAEHRGRARDEAEMEYLKIAQDLEMYGVNYFAIRNKKGTELLLGVDALGLHIYDPDNRLTPKISFPWNEIRNISYSDKEFTIKPLDKKIDVFKFNSSKLRVNKLILQLCIGNHDLFMRRRKADSLEVQQMKAQAREEKARKQMERQRLAREKQMREEAERTRDELERRLMQLKEEATMANEALMRSEETADLLAEKAQITEEEAKLLAQKAAEAEQEMQRIKATAIRTEEEKRLMEQKVLEAEMLALKMAEESERRAKEADQLKQDLQEARESERRAKQKLLEITSKSSYTQSVNSSTTALPTDLPSFNLISESLSFDFKDTDMKRLSMEIEKEKVEYMEKSKHLQEQLNELKTEIEALKLKERETALDILHNENTSRGNSKHNTIKKLTLQSTQSRVAFFEEL
;
A
#
# COMPACT_ATOMS: atom_id res chain seq x y z
N MET A 1 -9.33 95.45 0.47
CA MET A 1 -10.46 94.65 0.01
C MET A 1 -9.87 93.54 -0.88
N ALA A 2 -9.69 92.37 -0.35
CA ALA A 2 -9.12 91.25 -1.01
C ALA A 2 -10.23 90.21 -1.25
N GLY A 3 -10.55 90.03 -2.54
CA GLY A 3 -11.51 89.02 -2.97
C GLY A 3 -10.78 87.71 -3.29
N ALA A 4 -10.97 86.70 -2.49
CA ALA A 4 -10.43 85.35 -2.72
C ALA A 4 -11.29 84.64 -3.76
N ILE A 5 -10.66 84.26 -4.89
CA ILE A 5 -11.24 83.38 -5.90
C ILE A 5 -10.91 81.93 -5.51
N ALA A 6 -11.93 81.24 -4.98
CA ALA A 6 -11.84 79.79 -4.70
C ALA A 6 -12.06 79.03 -6.03
N SER A 7 -10.99 78.51 -6.58
CA SER A 7 -11.00 77.57 -7.71
C SER A 7 -11.51 76.22 -7.22
N ARG A 8 -12.75 75.85 -7.60
CA ARG A 8 -13.30 74.51 -7.43
C ARG A 8 -12.65 73.59 -8.44
N MET A 9 -11.63 72.81 -8.00
CA MET A 9 -11.23 71.64 -8.72
C MET A 9 -12.30 70.54 -8.54
N SER A 10 -13.09 70.34 -9.56
CA SER A 10 -13.96 69.16 -9.68
C SER A 10 -13.09 67.93 -9.94
N PHE A 11 -12.87 67.11 -8.92
CA PHE A 11 -12.42 65.77 -9.12
C PHE A 11 -13.51 64.99 -9.85
N SER A 12 -13.41 64.90 -11.18
CA SER A 12 -14.14 63.93 -11.98
C SER A 12 -13.61 62.57 -11.56
N SER A 13 -14.36 61.87 -10.70
CA SER A 13 -14.14 60.48 -10.39
C SER A 13 -14.16 59.68 -11.70
N LEU A 14 -13.00 59.29 -12.17
CA LEU A 14 -12.85 58.27 -13.19
C LEU A 14 -13.50 57.01 -12.64
N LYS A 15 -14.80 56.85 -12.88
CA LYS A 15 -15.48 55.55 -12.71
C LYS A 15 -14.77 54.60 -13.64
N ARG A 16 -13.77 53.85 -13.12
CA ARG A 16 -13.27 52.64 -13.79
C ARG A 16 -14.51 51.79 -14.07
N LYS A 17 -14.90 51.71 -15.36
CA LYS A 17 -15.93 50.76 -15.79
C LYS A 17 -15.47 49.39 -15.29
N GLN A 18 -16.20 48.79 -14.36
CA GLN A 18 -15.95 47.42 -13.95
C GLN A 18 -15.94 46.57 -15.23
N PRO A 19 -14.93 45.74 -15.42
CA PRO A 19 -14.87 44.86 -16.57
C PRO A 19 -16.13 43.98 -16.57
N LYS A 20 -16.80 43.85 -17.69
CA LYS A 20 -17.90 42.90 -17.82
C LYS A 20 -17.35 41.49 -17.63
N THR A 21 -17.84 40.77 -16.64
CA THR A 21 -17.45 39.42 -16.32
C THR A 21 -18.58 38.45 -16.63
N PHE A 22 -18.24 37.18 -16.83
CA PHE A 22 -19.16 36.05 -16.98
C PHE A 22 -18.61 34.88 -16.15
N THR A 23 -19.50 33.98 -15.75
CA THR A 23 -19.12 32.84 -14.91
C THR A 23 -18.80 31.60 -15.75
N VAL A 24 -17.66 31.00 -15.47
CA VAL A 24 -17.21 29.75 -16.11
C VAL A 24 -17.07 28.68 -15.06
N ARG A 25 -17.62 27.49 -15.33
CA ARG A 25 -17.44 26.30 -14.55
C ARG A 25 -16.45 25.37 -15.25
N ILE A 26 -15.42 24.96 -14.54
CA ILE A 26 -14.44 23.98 -15.00
C ILE A 26 -14.66 22.68 -14.23
N VAL A 27 -14.92 21.61 -14.97
CA VAL A 27 -15.09 20.28 -14.44
C VAL A 27 -13.83 19.47 -14.75
N THR A 28 -13.13 19.03 -13.72
CA THR A 28 -12.06 18.04 -13.84
C THR A 28 -12.62 16.64 -13.58
N MET A 29 -11.79 15.63 -13.56
CA MET A 29 -12.24 14.27 -13.27
C MET A 29 -12.62 14.05 -11.80
N ASP A 30 -12.15 14.92 -10.89
CA ASP A 30 -12.27 14.81 -9.43
C ASP A 30 -12.79 16.06 -8.74
N ALA A 31 -12.92 17.19 -9.46
CA ALA A 31 -13.33 18.46 -8.88
C ALA A 31 -14.12 19.35 -9.85
N GLU A 32 -14.87 20.28 -9.29
CA GLU A 32 -15.51 21.38 -10.02
C GLU A 32 -15.02 22.70 -9.45
N MET A 33 -14.74 23.65 -10.34
CA MET A 33 -14.26 24.99 -10.00
C MET A 33 -15.03 26.04 -10.77
N GLU A 34 -15.37 27.16 -10.12
CA GLU A 34 -16.01 28.30 -10.78
C GLU A 34 -15.09 29.51 -10.79
N PHE A 35 -15.04 30.16 -11.95
CA PHE A 35 -14.21 31.34 -12.15
C PHE A 35 -15.04 32.49 -12.74
N SER A 36 -14.78 33.69 -12.27
CA SER A 36 -15.30 34.91 -12.89
C SER A 36 -14.31 35.42 -13.93
N CYS A 37 -14.68 35.33 -15.20
CA CYS A 37 -13.83 35.66 -16.35
C CYS A 37 -14.22 36.95 -16.98
N GLU A 38 -13.25 37.76 -17.42
CA GLU A 38 -13.56 38.96 -18.20
C GLU A 38 -13.98 38.58 -19.61
N VAL A 39 -14.96 39.29 -20.18
CA VAL A 39 -15.48 39.07 -21.55
C VAL A 39 -14.39 39.14 -22.63
N LYS A 40 -13.29 39.86 -22.37
CA LYS A 40 -12.16 39.98 -23.30
C LYS A 40 -11.16 38.83 -23.24
N TRP A 41 -11.27 37.93 -22.23
CA TRP A 41 -10.32 36.84 -22.04
C TRP A 41 -10.28 35.89 -23.22
N LYS A 42 -9.06 35.53 -23.60
CA LYS A 42 -8.79 34.47 -24.56
C LYS A 42 -8.83 33.12 -23.88
N GLY A 43 -8.95 32.07 -24.67
CA GLY A 43 -8.86 30.69 -24.14
C GLY A 43 -7.60 30.45 -23.35
N LYS A 44 -6.46 31.05 -23.75
CA LYS A 44 -5.21 30.97 -23.04
C LYS A 44 -5.30 31.53 -21.62
N ASP A 45 -5.93 32.69 -21.43
CA ASP A 45 -6.05 33.33 -20.11
C ASP A 45 -6.84 32.44 -19.15
N LEU A 46 -7.92 31.83 -19.60
CA LEU A 46 -8.70 30.88 -18.84
C LEU A 46 -7.92 29.59 -18.55
N PHE A 47 -7.29 29.01 -19.58
CA PHE A 47 -6.51 27.78 -19.46
C PHE A 47 -5.32 27.95 -18.48
N ASP A 48 -4.57 29.04 -18.60
CA ASP A 48 -3.46 29.36 -17.73
C ASP A 48 -3.92 29.56 -16.26
N LEU A 49 -5.12 30.14 -16.06
CA LEU A 49 -5.71 30.27 -14.73
C LEU A 49 -6.03 28.90 -14.13
N VAL A 50 -6.68 28.03 -14.89
CA VAL A 50 -7.01 26.66 -14.45
C VAL A 50 -5.75 25.89 -14.11
N CYS A 51 -4.74 25.89 -14.98
CA CYS A 51 -3.48 25.19 -14.75
C CYS A 51 -2.76 25.70 -13.50
N ARG A 52 -2.74 27.03 -13.26
CA ARG A 52 -2.16 27.61 -12.03
C ARG A 52 -2.93 27.21 -10.78
N THR A 53 -4.24 27.17 -10.85
CA THR A 53 -5.08 26.74 -9.71
C THR A 53 -4.84 25.29 -9.36
N LEU A 54 -4.62 24.43 -10.35
CA LEU A 54 -4.29 23.01 -10.18
C LEU A 54 -2.82 22.77 -9.81
N GLY A 55 -1.94 23.77 -9.91
CA GLY A 55 -0.50 23.59 -9.76
C GLY A 55 0.14 22.80 -10.91
N LEU A 56 -0.54 22.73 -12.05
CA LEU A 56 -0.12 21.91 -13.20
C LEU A 56 0.86 22.71 -14.09
N ARG A 57 2.05 22.14 -14.32
CA ARG A 57 3.10 22.68 -15.19
C ARG A 57 3.15 21.98 -16.55
N GLU A 58 2.75 20.71 -16.61
CA GLU A 58 2.72 19.88 -17.82
C GLU A 58 1.46 20.17 -18.66
N THR A 59 1.27 21.45 -18.97
CA THR A 59 0.05 21.97 -19.60
C THR A 59 -0.17 21.47 -21.02
N TRP A 60 0.88 21.00 -21.71
CA TRP A 60 0.84 20.59 -23.11
C TRP A 60 0.02 19.33 -23.40
N PHE A 61 -0.27 18.53 -22.37
CA PHE A 61 -1.14 17.37 -22.53
C PHE A 61 -2.63 17.71 -22.49
N PHE A 62 -3.01 18.82 -21.88
CA PHE A 62 -4.39 19.13 -21.50
C PHE A 62 -5.06 20.18 -22.38
N GLY A 63 -6.37 20.24 -22.26
CA GLY A 63 -7.19 21.25 -22.91
C GLY A 63 -8.53 21.42 -22.22
N LEU A 64 -9.25 22.48 -22.62
CA LEU A 64 -10.61 22.73 -22.18
C LEU A 64 -11.56 22.28 -23.31
N GLN A 65 -12.33 21.25 -23.02
CA GLN A 65 -13.29 20.64 -23.93
C GLN A 65 -14.69 21.15 -23.64
N TYR A 66 -15.48 21.34 -24.68
CA TYR A 66 -16.90 21.66 -24.60
C TYR A 66 -17.66 20.96 -25.72
N THR A 67 -18.98 20.86 -25.60
CA THR A 67 -19.82 20.15 -26.55
C THR A 67 -20.73 21.15 -27.28
N ILE A 68 -20.82 21.03 -28.61
CA ILE A 68 -21.71 21.78 -29.44
C ILE A 68 -22.57 20.80 -30.24
N LYS A 69 -23.89 20.78 -30.03
CA LYS A 69 -24.80 19.91 -30.80
C LYS A 69 -24.22 18.53 -31.04
N ASP A 70 -23.87 17.83 -29.96
CA ASP A 70 -23.29 16.47 -29.91
C ASP A 70 -21.88 16.31 -30.54
N THR A 71 -21.23 17.42 -30.87
CA THR A 71 -19.86 17.43 -31.39
C THR A 71 -18.92 18.00 -30.33
N VAL A 72 -17.88 17.24 -30.02
CA VAL A 72 -16.81 17.67 -29.10
C VAL A 72 -15.94 18.74 -29.76
N ALA A 73 -15.62 19.80 -29.05
CA ALA A 73 -14.70 20.84 -29.48
C ALA A 73 -13.73 21.22 -28.35
N TRP A 74 -12.56 21.69 -28.73
CA TRP A 74 -11.54 22.18 -27.80
C TRP A 74 -11.41 23.70 -27.89
N LEU A 75 -11.33 24.32 -26.71
CA LEU A 75 -11.11 25.78 -26.62
C LEU A 75 -9.79 26.16 -27.31
N LYS A 76 -9.82 27.13 -28.19
CA LYS A 76 -8.64 27.67 -28.89
C LYS A 76 -7.98 28.72 -28.02
N MET A 77 -6.66 28.62 -27.85
CA MET A 77 -5.88 29.48 -26.94
C MET A 77 -5.83 30.93 -27.41
N ASP A 78 -5.83 31.18 -28.71
CA ASP A 78 -5.71 32.51 -29.36
C ASP A 78 -7.03 33.25 -29.53
N LYS A 79 -8.17 32.54 -29.41
CA LYS A 79 -9.51 33.08 -29.62
C LYS A 79 -10.16 33.44 -28.28
N LYS A 80 -10.99 34.49 -28.23
CA LYS A 80 -11.76 34.83 -27.04
C LYS A 80 -12.70 33.69 -26.65
N VAL A 81 -12.90 33.48 -25.36
CA VAL A 81 -13.76 32.39 -24.83
C VAL A 81 -15.17 32.50 -25.40
N LEU A 82 -15.78 33.70 -25.36
CA LEU A 82 -17.14 33.94 -25.84
C LEU A 82 -17.27 33.97 -27.36
N ASP A 83 -16.17 34.06 -28.12
CA ASP A 83 -16.22 33.96 -29.58
C ASP A 83 -16.32 32.51 -30.08
N HIS A 84 -16.21 31.53 -29.17
CA HIS A 84 -16.48 30.13 -29.48
C HIS A 84 -17.99 29.86 -29.46
N ASP A 85 -18.42 28.84 -30.18
CA ASP A 85 -19.84 28.40 -30.18
C ASP A 85 -20.18 27.71 -28.84
N VAL A 86 -19.90 28.37 -27.72
CA VAL A 86 -20.22 27.83 -26.37
C VAL A 86 -21.69 28.08 -26.03
N PRO A 87 -22.31 27.28 -25.15
CA PRO A 87 -23.64 27.55 -24.62
C PRO A 87 -23.70 28.95 -24.02
N THR A 88 -24.80 29.67 -24.26
CA THR A 88 -25.02 31.03 -23.74
C THR A 88 -25.52 31.05 -22.29
N GLU A 89 -25.87 29.91 -21.76
CA GLU A 89 -26.32 29.74 -20.37
C GLU A 89 -25.13 29.82 -19.40
N GLU A 90 -25.25 30.63 -18.36
CA GLU A 90 -24.25 30.71 -17.29
C GLU A 90 -24.59 29.73 -16.17
N PRO A 91 -23.58 29.08 -15.62
CA PRO A 91 -22.15 29.13 -15.93
C PRO A 91 -21.78 28.38 -17.20
N VAL A 92 -20.91 28.97 -18.02
CA VAL A 92 -20.37 28.30 -19.20
C VAL A 92 -19.45 27.14 -18.75
N THR A 93 -19.80 25.93 -19.09
CA THR A 93 -19.09 24.73 -18.59
C THR A 93 -18.06 24.21 -19.57
N PHE A 94 -16.84 24.01 -19.10
CA PHE A 94 -15.77 23.32 -19.80
C PHE A 94 -15.26 22.12 -18.99
N HIS A 95 -14.88 21.06 -19.69
CA HIS A 95 -14.22 19.91 -19.11
C HIS A 95 -12.71 20.02 -19.29
N PHE A 96 -11.95 20.01 -18.20
CA PHE A 96 -10.50 19.99 -18.22
C PHE A 96 -10.03 18.54 -18.35
N LEU A 97 -9.52 18.19 -19.54
CA LEU A 97 -9.19 16.80 -19.89
C LEU A 97 -7.84 16.71 -20.58
N ALA A 98 -7.19 15.53 -20.45
CA ALA A 98 -6.06 15.19 -21.29
C ALA A 98 -6.52 15.09 -22.75
N LYS A 99 -5.90 15.89 -23.58
CA LYS A 99 -6.14 15.99 -25.02
C LYS A 99 -5.15 15.18 -25.83
N PHE A 100 -3.92 15.15 -25.36
CA PHE A 100 -2.80 14.42 -25.94
C PHE A 100 -2.23 13.44 -24.93
N TYR A 101 -1.81 12.29 -25.40
CA TYR A 101 -1.32 11.20 -24.56
C TYR A 101 0.20 11.03 -24.70
N PRO A 102 0.89 10.58 -23.64
CA PRO A 102 2.31 10.23 -23.73
C PRO A 102 2.53 9.00 -24.60
N GLU A 103 3.73 8.86 -25.17
CA GLU A 103 4.20 7.61 -25.75
C GLU A 103 4.55 6.61 -24.64
N ASN A 104 5.19 7.10 -23.57
CA ASN A 104 5.49 6.35 -22.35
C ASN A 104 5.07 7.17 -21.12
N ALA A 105 4.08 6.67 -20.39
CA ALA A 105 3.53 7.36 -19.23
C ALA A 105 4.59 7.57 -18.13
N GLU A 106 5.43 6.57 -17.87
CA GLU A 106 6.43 6.63 -16.79
C GLU A 106 7.53 7.67 -17.07
N GLU A 107 7.95 7.82 -18.31
CA GLU A 107 9.03 8.73 -18.70
C GLU A 107 8.55 10.18 -18.88
N GLU A 108 7.31 10.36 -19.31
CA GLU A 108 6.79 11.65 -19.75
C GLU A 108 5.92 12.36 -18.71
N LEU A 109 5.19 11.64 -17.86
CA LEU A 109 4.33 12.22 -16.83
C LEU A 109 5.14 12.45 -15.56
N VAL A 110 5.64 13.66 -15.37
CA VAL A 110 6.59 14.00 -14.31
C VAL A 110 5.91 14.39 -13.00
N GLN A 111 4.86 15.23 -13.08
CA GLN A 111 4.15 15.71 -11.89
C GLN A 111 3.09 14.70 -11.44
N GLU A 112 2.95 14.51 -10.14
CA GLU A 112 1.91 13.65 -9.55
C GLU A 112 0.51 14.08 -9.95
N ILE A 113 0.23 15.39 -10.03
CA ILE A 113 -1.07 15.88 -10.47
C ILE A 113 -1.36 15.50 -11.93
N THR A 114 -0.34 15.49 -12.79
CA THR A 114 -0.49 15.04 -14.18
C THR A 114 -0.82 13.55 -14.22
N GLN A 115 -0.08 12.74 -13.49
CA GLN A 115 -0.31 11.29 -13.37
C GLN A 115 -1.72 11.00 -12.85
N HIS A 116 -2.14 11.70 -11.81
CA HIS A 116 -3.46 11.56 -11.20
C HIS A 116 -4.60 11.88 -12.18
N LEU A 117 -4.53 12.99 -12.87
CA LEU A 117 -5.55 13.38 -13.85
C LEU A 117 -5.63 12.39 -15.03
N PHE A 118 -4.48 11.89 -15.51
CA PHE A 118 -4.45 10.83 -16.51
C PHE A 118 -5.05 9.53 -15.99
N PHE A 119 -4.68 9.11 -14.79
CA PHE A 119 -5.24 7.92 -14.15
C PHE A 119 -6.76 7.97 -14.07
N LEU A 120 -7.31 9.06 -13.56
CA LEU A 120 -8.76 9.22 -13.45
C LEU A 120 -9.46 9.19 -14.80
N GLN A 121 -8.91 9.89 -15.80
CA GLN A 121 -9.50 9.93 -17.14
C GLN A 121 -9.44 8.57 -17.82
N VAL A 122 -8.31 7.90 -17.79
CA VAL A 122 -8.14 6.57 -18.40
C VAL A 122 -9.01 5.54 -17.70
N LYS A 123 -9.06 5.55 -16.37
CA LYS A 123 -9.97 4.71 -15.58
C LYS A 123 -11.41 4.91 -16.02
N LYS A 124 -11.86 6.15 -16.12
CA LYS A 124 -13.22 6.49 -16.58
C LYS A 124 -13.49 5.99 -18.00
N GLN A 125 -12.52 6.15 -18.91
CA GLN A 125 -12.66 5.67 -20.30
C GLN A 125 -12.75 4.15 -20.40
N ILE A 126 -12.05 3.41 -19.53
CA ILE A 126 -12.13 1.95 -19.46
C ILE A 126 -13.48 1.53 -18.89
N LEU A 127 -13.94 2.14 -17.81
CA LEU A 127 -15.24 1.86 -17.20
C LEU A 127 -16.42 2.21 -18.12
N ASP A 128 -16.30 3.31 -18.88
CA ASP A 128 -17.28 3.73 -19.89
C ASP A 128 -17.18 2.92 -21.21
N GLU A 129 -16.31 1.91 -21.27
CA GLU A 129 -16.08 1.06 -22.45
C GLU A 129 -15.60 1.82 -23.70
N LYS A 130 -15.06 3.05 -23.51
CA LYS A 130 -14.42 3.84 -24.58
C LYS A 130 -13.06 3.28 -24.95
N ILE A 131 -12.38 2.62 -24.03
CA ILE A 131 -11.17 1.82 -24.23
C ILE A 131 -11.55 0.38 -23.92
N TYR A 132 -11.37 -0.49 -24.90
CA TYR A 132 -11.54 -1.93 -24.68
C TYR A 132 -10.46 -2.42 -23.72
N CYS A 133 -10.87 -3.16 -22.72
CA CYS A 133 -9.97 -3.77 -21.74
C CYS A 133 -10.34 -5.25 -21.57
N PRO A 134 -9.38 -6.20 -21.75
CA PRO A 134 -9.61 -7.61 -21.50
C PRO A 134 -10.03 -7.85 -20.05
N PRO A 135 -10.83 -8.89 -19.77
CA PRO A 135 -11.33 -9.17 -18.42
C PRO A 135 -10.23 -9.31 -17.37
N GLU A 136 -9.18 -10.08 -17.67
CA GLU A 136 -8.04 -10.28 -16.79
C GLU A 136 -7.29 -8.97 -16.49
N ALA A 137 -7.08 -8.15 -17.51
CA ALA A 137 -6.48 -6.83 -17.34
C ALA A 137 -7.41 -5.89 -16.54
N SER A 138 -8.72 -6.01 -16.71
CA SER A 138 -9.70 -5.22 -15.95
C SER A 138 -9.63 -5.50 -14.44
N VAL A 139 -9.48 -6.76 -14.04
CA VAL A 139 -9.32 -7.15 -12.63
C VAL A 139 -8.01 -6.61 -12.05
N LEU A 140 -6.92 -6.73 -12.80
CA LEU A 140 -5.61 -6.21 -12.39
C LEU A 140 -5.65 -4.67 -12.25
N LEU A 141 -6.21 -3.97 -13.22
CA LEU A 141 -6.38 -2.52 -13.16
C LEU A 141 -7.27 -2.10 -11.98
N ALA A 142 -8.35 -2.84 -11.72
CA ALA A 142 -9.21 -2.61 -10.57
C ALA A 142 -8.44 -2.73 -9.25
N SER A 143 -7.57 -3.72 -9.10
CA SER A 143 -6.77 -3.91 -7.88
C SER A 143 -5.80 -2.74 -7.64
N TYR A 144 -5.15 -2.20 -8.67
CA TYR A 144 -4.35 -0.99 -8.55
C TYR A 144 -5.18 0.26 -8.22
N ALA A 145 -6.39 0.38 -8.79
CA ALA A 145 -7.29 1.48 -8.45
C ALA A 145 -7.75 1.42 -6.99
N VAL A 146 -7.96 0.22 -6.45
CA VAL A 146 -8.26 -0.01 -5.01
C VAL A 146 -7.05 0.37 -4.15
N GLN A 147 -5.85 -0.07 -4.51
CA GLN A 147 -4.62 0.31 -3.80
C GLN A 147 -4.42 1.83 -3.78
N ALA A 148 -4.65 2.50 -4.91
CA ALA A 148 -4.53 3.96 -4.99
C ALA A 148 -5.55 4.69 -4.10
N LYS A 149 -6.75 4.13 -3.91
CA LYS A 149 -7.82 4.75 -3.13
C LYS A 149 -7.74 4.46 -1.64
N TYR A 150 -7.46 3.21 -1.27
CA TYR A 150 -7.55 2.71 0.10
C TYR A 150 -6.19 2.50 0.78
N GLY A 151 -5.08 2.52 0.02
CA GLY A 151 -3.76 2.18 0.54
C GLY A 151 -3.59 0.67 0.74
N ASP A 152 -2.76 0.27 1.69
CA ASP A 152 -2.44 -1.15 1.92
C ASP A 152 -3.63 -1.95 2.43
N TYR A 153 -3.75 -3.17 1.92
CA TYR A 153 -4.77 -4.11 2.38
C TYR A 153 -4.57 -4.49 3.85
N ASP A 154 -5.64 -4.33 4.64
CA ASP A 154 -5.73 -4.79 6.03
C ASP A 154 -6.99 -5.65 6.19
N PRO A 155 -6.86 -6.96 6.50
CA PRO A 155 -8.01 -7.86 6.67
C PRO A 155 -8.97 -7.44 7.80
N ASN A 156 -8.49 -6.68 8.79
CA ASN A 156 -9.30 -6.21 9.91
C ASN A 156 -10.23 -5.05 9.52
N VAL A 157 -9.79 -4.23 8.56
CA VAL A 157 -10.49 -3.04 8.08
C VAL A 157 -11.30 -3.37 6.82
N HIS A 158 -10.68 -4.00 5.83
CA HIS A 158 -11.27 -4.30 4.53
C HIS A 158 -12.01 -5.64 4.57
N LYS A 159 -13.18 -5.62 5.21
CA LYS A 159 -14.04 -6.81 5.30
C LYS A 159 -14.81 -7.03 4.01
N ARG A 160 -15.28 -8.25 3.78
CA ARG A 160 -16.11 -8.64 2.63
C ARG A 160 -17.26 -7.65 2.43
N GLY A 161 -17.43 -7.17 1.21
CA GLY A 161 -18.45 -6.16 0.85
C GLY A 161 -17.92 -4.72 0.85
N PHE A 162 -16.64 -4.46 1.19
CA PHE A 162 -16.11 -3.09 1.23
C PHE A 162 -16.00 -2.43 -0.16
N LEU A 163 -15.93 -3.24 -1.24
CA LEU A 163 -15.92 -2.76 -2.62
C LEU A 163 -17.31 -2.70 -3.27
N ALA A 164 -18.38 -3.06 -2.56
CA ALA A 164 -19.73 -3.19 -3.13
C ALA A 164 -20.28 -1.89 -3.75
N GLN A 165 -19.80 -0.71 -3.30
CA GLN A 165 -20.21 0.60 -3.83
C GLN A 165 -19.27 1.17 -4.88
N GLU A 166 -18.20 0.43 -5.22
CA GLU A 166 -17.18 0.89 -6.15
C GLU A 166 -17.46 0.40 -7.57
N GLU A 167 -17.41 1.32 -8.55
CA GLU A 167 -17.36 0.96 -9.96
C GLU A 167 -15.91 0.62 -10.33
N LEU A 168 -15.59 -0.67 -10.41
CA LEU A 168 -14.23 -1.14 -10.65
C LEU A 168 -14.04 -1.84 -11.99
N LEU A 169 -15.10 -2.44 -12.52
CA LEU A 169 -15.07 -3.21 -13.75
C LEU A 169 -16.03 -2.65 -14.79
N PRO A 170 -15.68 -2.71 -16.08
CA PRO A 170 -16.61 -2.39 -17.17
C PRO A 170 -17.85 -3.30 -17.11
N LYS A 171 -19.01 -2.77 -17.44
CA LYS A 171 -20.28 -3.54 -17.44
C LYS A 171 -20.21 -4.74 -18.37
N ARG A 172 -19.54 -4.61 -19.51
CA ARG A 172 -19.28 -5.72 -20.44
C ARG A 172 -18.60 -6.90 -19.75
N VAL A 173 -17.54 -6.62 -18.96
CA VAL A 173 -16.78 -7.66 -18.24
C VAL A 173 -17.68 -8.37 -17.22
N ILE A 174 -18.44 -7.59 -16.43
CA ILE A 174 -19.38 -8.16 -15.45
C ILE A 174 -20.42 -9.06 -16.15
N ASN A 175 -20.94 -8.63 -17.29
CA ASN A 175 -21.99 -9.37 -18.03
C ASN A 175 -21.43 -10.59 -18.78
N LEU A 176 -20.13 -10.61 -19.11
CA LEU A 176 -19.51 -11.68 -19.88
C LEU A 176 -19.35 -12.98 -19.07
N TYR A 177 -19.32 -12.90 -17.75
CA TYR A 177 -19.08 -14.03 -16.86
C TYR A 177 -20.25 -14.29 -15.92
N GLN A 178 -20.47 -15.56 -15.61
CA GLN A 178 -21.43 -15.99 -14.59
C GLN A 178 -20.80 -15.89 -13.19
N MET A 179 -20.51 -14.66 -12.78
CA MET A 179 -19.88 -14.36 -11.49
C MET A 179 -20.75 -13.38 -10.70
N THR A 180 -20.84 -13.61 -9.39
CA THR A 180 -21.52 -12.68 -8.48
C THR A 180 -20.60 -11.49 -8.15
N PRO A 181 -21.17 -10.35 -7.67
CA PRO A 181 -20.33 -9.22 -7.23
C PRO A 181 -19.29 -9.60 -6.17
N GLU A 182 -19.64 -10.54 -5.28
CA GLU A 182 -18.76 -11.02 -4.22
C GLU A 182 -17.57 -11.81 -4.79
N MET A 183 -17.80 -12.60 -5.84
CA MET A 183 -16.73 -13.33 -6.54
C MET A 183 -15.76 -12.35 -7.22
N TRP A 184 -16.28 -11.29 -7.84
CA TRP A 184 -15.43 -10.24 -8.42
C TRP A 184 -14.63 -9.50 -7.33
N GLU A 185 -15.27 -9.17 -6.22
CA GLU A 185 -14.60 -8.53 -5.08
C GLU A 185 -13.47 -9.42 -4.54
N GLU A 186 -13.70 -10.72 -4.39
CA GLU A 186 -12.70 -11.67 -3.92
C GLU A 186 -11.48 -11.74 -4.85
N ARG A 187 -11.69 -11.77 -6.17
CA ARG A 187 -10.61 -11.74 -7.16
C ARG A 187 -9.81 -10.43 -7.12
N ILE A 188 -10.51 -9.30 -7.08
CA ILE A 188 -9.86 -8.00 -7.00
C ILE A 188 -9.08 -7.88 -5.69
N THR A 189 -9.65 -8.34 -4.57
CA THR A 189 -9.00 -8.28 -3.25
C THR A 189 -7.76 -9.16 -3.18
N ALA A 190 -7.76 -10.33 -3.82
CA ALA A 190 -6.58 -11.19 -3.89
C ALA A 190 -5.39 -10.46 -4.54
N TRP A 191 -5.62 -9.81 -5.68
CA TRP A 191 -4.59 -9.00 -6.34
C TRP A 191 -4.22 -7.74 -5.54
N TYR A 192 -5.21 -7.09 -4.94
CA TYR A 192 -5.00 -5.90 -4.10
C TYR A 192 -4.06 -6.18 -2.93
N ALA A 193 -4.20 -7.35 -2.28
CA ALA A 193 -3.34 -7.73 -1.17
C ALA A 193 -1.85 -7.83 -1.55
N GLU A 194 -1.54 -8.15 -2.81
CA GLU A 194 -0.16 -8.24 -3.31
C GLU A 194 0.50 -6.87 -3.55
N HIS A 195 -0.30 -5.81 -3.63
CA HIS A 195 0.21 -4.45 -3.87
C HIS A 195 0.69 -3.74 -2.61
N ARG A 196 0.78 -4.45 -1.50
CA ARG A 196 1.17 -3.88 -0.20
C ARG A 196 2.50 -3.11 -0.28
N GLY A 197 2.53 -1.94 0.34
CA GLY A 197 3.68 -1.03 0.37
C GLY A 197 3.75 -0.07 -0.81
N ARG A 198 2.88 -0.20 -1.82
CA ARG A 198 2.79 0.75 -2.92
C ARG A 198 2.02 1.99 -2.51
N ALA A 199 2.59 3.14 -2.74
CA ALA A 199 1.89 4.39 -2.52
C ALA A 199 0.86 4.68 -3.61
N ARG A 200 0.00 5.68 -3.37
CA ARG A 200 -1.04 6.11 -4.29
C ARG A 200 -0.48 6.43 -5.68
N ASP A 201 0.54 7.28 -5.76
CA ASP A 201 1.19 7.70 -7.00
C ASP A 201 1.84 6.53 -7.75
N GLU A 202 2.43 5.59 -7.02
CA GLU A 202 3.00 4.37 -7.59
C GLU A 202 1.91 3.44 -8.14
N ALA A 203 0.81 3.27 -7.43
CA ALA A 203 -0.32 2.45 -7.88
C ALA A 203 -1.01 3.08 -9.10
N GLU A 204 -1.21 4.39 -9.13
CA GLU A 204 -1.75 5.13 -10.28
C GLU A 204 -0.83 5.01 -11.50
N MET A 205 0.49 5.07 -11.31
CA MET A 205 1.45 4.89 -12.40
C MET A 205 1.46 3.46 -12.94
N GLU A 206 1.42 2.44 -12.08
CA GLU A 206 1.32 1.03 -12.53
C GLU A 206 0.01 0.80 -13.31
N TYR A 207 -1.09 1.40 -12.87
CA TYR A 207 -2.33 1.40 -13.64
C TYR A 207 -2.13 1.98 -15.05
N LEU A 208 -1.48 3.13 -15.17
CA LEU A 208 -1.23 3.80 -16.45
C LEU A 208 -0.28 2.99 -17.33
N LYS A 209 0.74 2.36 -16.77
CA LYS A 209 1.68 1.48 -17.50
C LYS A 209 0.98 0.28 -18.14
N ILE A 210 0.03 -0.32 -17.44
CA ILE A 210 -0.77 -1.41 -17.99
C ILE A 210 -1.76 -0.88 -19.02
N ALA A 211 -2.45 0.22 -18.70
CA ALA A 211 -3.48 0.77 -19.57
C ALA A 211 -2.92 1.31 -20.91
N GLN A 212 -1.68 1.82 -20.95
CA GLN A 212 -1.07 2.32 -22.18
C GLN A 212 -0.86 1.23 -23.25
N ASP A 213 -0.78 -0.03 -22.83
CA ASP A 213 -0.62 -1.16 -23.74
C ASP A 213 -1.95 -1.64 -24.35
N LEU A 214 -3.08 -1.13 -23.86
CA LEU A 214 -4.38 -1.42 -24.47
C LEU A 214 -4.45 -0.78 -25.87
N GLU A 215 -5.02 -1.53 -26.83
CA GLU A 215 -5.03 -1.17 -28.24
C GLU A 215 -5.67 0.20 -28.49
N MET A 216 -6.75 0.53 -27.78
CA MET A 216 -7.50 1.77 -27.97
C MET A 216 -7.02 2.94 -27.10
N TYR A 217 -6.01 2.74 -26.25
CA TYR A 217 -5.49 3.79 -25.38
C TYR A 217 -4.93 4.97 -26.17
N GLY A 218 -5.41 6.18 -25.87
CA GLY A 218 -4.94 7.42 -26.46
C GLY A 218 -5.34 7.65 -27.91
N VAL A 219 -6.10 6.75 -28.52
CA VAL A 219 -6.51 6.85 -29.92
C VAL A 219 -7.83 7.63 -30.04
N ASN A 220 -7.82 8.65 -30.89
CA ASN A 220 -9.03 9.39 -31.27
C ASN A 220 -9.53 8.87 -32.61
N TYR A 221 -10.72 8.26 -32.65
CA TYR A 221 -11.30 7.64 -33.84
C TYR A 221 -12.26 8.59 -34.57
N PHE A 222 -12.13 8.66 -35.91
CA PHE A 222 -12.98 9.46 -36.77
C PHE A 222 -13.44 8.66 -37.98
N ALA A 223 -14.74 8.69 -38.27
CA ALA A 223 -15.27 8.09 -39.49
C ALA A 223 -14.82 8.88 -40.71
N ILE A 224 -14.20 8.21 -41.65
CA ILE A 224 -13.68 8.74 -42.91
C ILE A 224 -14.15 7.91 -44.10
N ARG A 225 -14.03 8.46 -45.30
CA ARG A 225 -14.23 7.72 -46.56
C ARG A 225 -13.04 7.95 -47.47
N ASN A 226 -12.51 6.88 -48.06
CA ASN A 226 -11.48 6.98 -49.06
C ASN A 226 -12.04 7.54 -50.40
N LYS A 227 -11.21 7.65 -51.43
CA LYS A 227 -11.63 8.14 -52.75
C LYS A 227 -12.68 7.22 -53.41
N LYS A 228 -12.66 5.91 -53.11
CA LYS A 228 -13.64 4.95 -53.61
C LYS A 228 -14.99 5.01 -52.87
N GLY A 229 -15.06 5.73 -51.76
CA GLY A 229 -16.25 5.82 -50.93
C GLY A 229 -16.34 4.78 -49.83
N THR A 230 -15.30 3.93 -49.65
CA THR A 230 -15.24 2.92 -48.60
C THR A 230 -15.21 3.63 -47.24
N GLU A 231 -16.07 3.15 -46.32
CA GLU A 231 -16.09 3.64 -44.95
C GLU A 231 -14.95 3.02 -44.15
N LEU A 232 -14.17 3.87 -43.49
CA LEU A 232 -13.01 3.50 -42.69
C LEU A 232 -13.00 4.35 -41.42
N LEU A 233 -12.18 3.96 -40.44
CA LEU A 233 -11.89 4.80 -39.28
C LEU A 233 -10.45 5.30 -39.32
N LEU A 234 -10.29 6.61 -39.13
CA LEU A 234 -8.99 7.22 -38.87
C LEU A 234 -8.77 7.30 -37.37
N GLY A 235 -7.71 6.66 -36.90
CA GLY A 235 -7.18 6.83 -35.55
C GLY A 235 -6.05 7.84 -35.54
N VAL A 236 -6.09 8.74 -34.57
CA VAL A 236 -5.05 9.75 -34.34
C VAL A 236 -4.54 9.58 -32.93
N ASP A 237 -3.26 9.28 -32.77
CA ASP A 237 -2.63 9.10 -31.45
C ASP A 237 -1.21 9.69 -31.37
N ALA A 238 -0.50 9.40 -30.30
CA ALA A 238 0.86 9.89 -30.05
C ALA A 238 1.89 9.38 -31.06
N LEU A 239 1.66 8.23 -31.71
CA LEU A 239 2.60 7.57 -32.61
C LEU A 239 2.39 7.98 -34.09
N GLY A 240 1.14 8.28 -34.46
CA GLY A 240 0.86 8.59 -35.87
C GLY A 240 -0.63 8.61 -36.22
N LEU A 241 -0.87 8.32 -37.46
CA LEU A 241 -2.18 8.11 -38.05
C LEU A 241 -2.36 6.65 -38.40
N HIS A 242 -3.50 6.12 -38.02
CA HIS A 242 -3.82 4.71 -38.22
C HIS A 242 -5.17 4.57 -38.92
N ILE A 243 -5.27 3.64 -39.86
CA ILE A 243 -6.51 3.37 -40.58
C ILE A 243 -7.04 2.01 -40.11
N TYR A 244 -8.30 2.02 -39.70
CA TYR A 244 -8.99 0.84 -39.18
C TYR A 244 -10.24 0.52 -39.99
N ASP A 245 -10.69 -0.72 -39.92
CA ASP A 245 -12.05 -1.06 -40.33
C ASP A 245 -13.07 -0.47 -39.35
N PRO A 246 -14.28 -0.12 -39.81
CA PRO A 246 -15.34 0.38 -38.94
C PRO A 246 -15.65 -0.57 -37.77
N ASP A 247 -15.57 -1.87 -38.02
CA ASP A 247 -15.92 -2.92 -37.04
C ASP A 247 -14.72 -3.40 -36.21
N ASN A 248 -13.50 -3.01 -36.59
CA ASN A 248 -12.27 -3.42 -35.89
C ASN A 248 -11.45 -2.20 -35.49
N ARG A 249 -11.63 -1.74 -34.25
CA ARG A 249 -10.86 -0.65 -33.64
C ARG A 249 -9.61 -1.09 -32.91
N LEU A 250 -9.38 -2.39 -32.78
CA LEU A 250 -8.24 -2.94 -32.05
C LEU A 250 -6.98 -3.03 -32.94
N THR A 251 -7.16 -3.41 -34.21
CA THR A 251 -6.04 -3.67 -35.10
C THR A 251 -6.10 -2.74 -36.30
N PRO A 252 -5.14 -1.81 -36.45
CA PRO A 252 -5.08 -0.97 -37.65
C PRO A 252 -4.68 -1.81 -38.88
N LYS A 253 -5.24 -1.45 -40.04
CA LYS A 253 -4.83 -1.99 -41.33
C LYS A 253 -3.58 -1.30 -41.86
N ILE A 254 -3.46 -0.01 -41.59
CA ILE A 254 -2.37 0.83 -42.08
C ILE A 254 -1.94 1.77 -40.96
N SER A 255 -0.65 2.05 -40.88
CA SER A 255 -0.09 2.98 -39.91
C SER A 255 0.90 3.93 -40.58
N PHE A 256 0.75 5.23 -40.34
CA PHE A 256 1.62 6.29 -40.80
C PHE A 256 2.23 7.01 -39.58
N PRO A 257 3.46 6.70 -39.20
CA PRO A 257 4.12 7.38 -38.08
C PRO A 257 4.41 8.83 -38.40
N TRP A 258 4.43 9.68 -37.37
CA TRP A 258 4.59 11.13 -37.53
C TRP A 258 5.86 11.55 -38.29
N ASN A 259 6.95 10.81 -38.16
CA ASN A 259 8.21 11.08 -38.86
C ASN A 259 8.15 10.88 -40.38
N GLU A 260 7.11 10.23 -40.88
CA GLU A 260 6.91 10.03 -42.32
C GLU A 260 5.93 11.06 -42.95
N ILE A 261 5.32 11.90 -42.12
CA ILE A 261 4.34 12.88 -42.52
C ILE A 261 4.99 14.25 -42.62
N ARG A 262 4.95 14.88 -43.81
CA ARG A 262 5.49 16.22 -44.07
C ARG A 262 4.48 17.32 -43.80
N ASN A 263 3.25 17.15 -44.26
CA ASN A 263 2.21 18.16 -44.17
C ASN A 263 0.82 17.54 -44.17
N ILE A 264 -0.06 18.17 -43.43
CA ILE A 264 -1.47 17.80 -43.28
C ILE A 264 -2.29 19.04 -43.55
N SER A 265 -3.31 18.94 -44.42
CA SER A 265 -4.20 20.02 -44.76
C SER A 265 -5.60 19.52 -45.10
N TYR A 266 -6.58 20.38 -45.11
CA TYR A 266 -7.92 20.05 -45.60
C TYR A 266 -8.49 21.18 -46.45
N SER A 267 -9.34 20.83 -47.41
CA SER A 267 -10.14 21.74 -48.19
C SER A 267 -11.57 21.19 -48.20
N ASP A 268 -12.52 21.99 -47.71
CA ASP A 268 -13.90 21.56 -47.45
C ASP A 268 -13.98 20.26 -46.64
N LYS A 269 -14.41 19.19 -47.28
CA LYS A 269 -14.54 17.87 -46.65
C LYS A 269 -13.34 16.96 -46.91
N GLU A 270 -12.50 17.29 -47.90
CA GLU A 270 -11.33 16.49 -48.28
C GLU A 270 -10.15 16.82 -47.37
N PHE A 271 -9.61 15.82 -46.75
CA PHE A 271 -8.41 15.87 -45.93
C PHE A 271 -7.24 15.30 -46.72
N THR A 272 -6.12 15.99 -46.71
CA THR A 272 -4.95 15.66 -47.53
C THR A 272 -3.73 15.47 -46.63
N ILE A 273 -3.08 14.33 -46.73
CA ILE A 273 -1.83 14.00 -46.02
C ILE A 273 -0.71 13.82 -47.03
N LYS A 274 0.37 14.59 -46.85
CA LYS A 274 1.55 14.59 -47.73
C LYS A 274 2.68 13.84 -47.03
N PRO A 275 3.15 12.72 -47.57
CA PRO A 275 4.31 12.03 -47.08
C PRO A 275 5.59 12.89 -47.10
N LEU A 276 6.59 12.53 -46.31
CA LEU A 276 7.90 13.20 -46.27
C LEU A 276 8.62 13.03 -47.60
N ASP A 277 8.60 11.86 -48.19
CA ASP A 277 9.14 11.61 -49.52
C ASP A 277 8.19 12.21 -50.59
N LYS A 278 8.74 13.16 -51.34
CA LYS A 278 8.00 13.89 -52.41
C LYS A 278 7.63 12.99 -53.61
N LYS A 279 8.24 11.83 -53.75
CA LYS A 279 7.97 10.88 -54.82
C LYS A 279 6.73 10.03 -54.57
N ILE A 280 6.25 10.00 -53.31
CA ILE A 280 5.08 9.23 -52.92
C ILE A 280 3.83 10.08 -53.10
N ASP A 281 2.78 9.46 -53.61
CA ASP A 281 1.49 10.08 -53.81
C ASP A 281 0.86 10.56 -52.50
N VAL A 282 0.13 11.64 -52.61
CA VAL A 282 -0.66 12.22 -51.51
C VAL A 282 -1.86 11.32 -51.26
N PHE A 283 -2.10 10.91 -50.06
CA PHE A 283 -3.33 10.21 -49.76
C PHE A 283 -4.40 11.18 -49.24
N LYS A 284 -5.63 10.92 -49.65
CA LYS A 284 -6.77 11.81 -49.39
C LYS A 284 -7.96 11.02 -48.93
N PHE A 285 -8.68 11.60 -47.98
CA PHE A 285 -9.95 11.06 -47.51
C PHE A 285 -10.98 12.16 -47.25
N ASN A 286 -12.24 11.78 -47.23
CA ASN A 286 -13.34 12.67 -46.90
C ASN A 286 -13.86 12.39 -45.49
N SER A 287 -14.17 13.45 -44.73
CA SER A 287 -14.89 13.35 -43.47
C SER A 287 -16.34 13.82 -43.60
N SER A 288 -17.16 13.46 -42.64
CA SER A 288 -18.59 13.75 -42.66
C SER A 288 -18.92 15.23 -42.53
N LYS A 289 -18.14 16.02 -41.79
CA LYS A 289 -18.41 17.43 -41.44
C LYS A 289 -17.13 18.23 -41.35
N LEU A 290 -17.17 19.52 -41.80
CA LEU A 290 -16.05 20.47 -41.73
C LEU A 290 -15.51 20.65 -40.29
N ARG A 291 -16.39 20.59 -39.28
CA ARG A 291 -15.97 20.67 -37.87
C ARG A 291 -15.07 19.49 -37.46
N VAL A 292 -15.36 18.31 -37.99
CA VAL A 292 -14.55 17.10 -37.76
C VAL A 292 -13.15 17.28 -38.36
N ASN A 293 -13.03 17.81 -39.57
CA ASN A 293 -11.73 18.11 -40.19
C ASN A 293 -10.90 19.10 -39.36
N LYS A 294 -11.54 20.13 -38.79
CA LYS A 294 -10.86 21.08 -37.90
C LYS A 294 -10.34 20.37 -36.64
N LEU A 295 -11.11 19.45 -36.07
CA LEU A 295 -10.72 18.68 -34.91
C LEU A 295 -9.57 17.71 -35.24
N ILE A 296 -9.69 16.97 -36.36
CA ILE A 296 -8.63 16.06 -36.83
C ILE A 296 -7.33 16.86 -37.02
N LEU A 297 -7.35 17.98 -37.73
CA LEU A 297 -6.16 18.78 -37.96
C LEU A 297 -5.55 19.28 -36.65
N GLN A 298 -6.36 19.75 -35.71
CA GLN A 298 -5.90 20.24 -34.42
C GLN A 298 -5.22 19.13 -33.60
N LEU A 299 -5.76 17.92 -33.64
CA LEU A 299 -5.16 16.76 -32.96
C LEU A 299 -3.89 16.29 -33.67
N CYS A 300 -3.88 16.28 -35.01
CA CYS A 300 -2.69 15.92 -35.78
C CYS A 300 -1.51 16.87 -35.51
N ILE A 301 -1.76 18.19 -35.56
CA ILE A 301 -0.73 19.20 -35.32
C ILE A 301 -0.17 19.03 -33.89
N GLY A 302 -1.05 18.93 -32.87
CA GLY A 302 -0.59 18.83 -31.51
C GLY A 302 0.16 17.54 -31.21
N ASN A 303 -0.30 16.38 -31.72
CA ASN A 303 0.42 15.12 -31.57
C ASN A 303 1.77 15.13 -32.31
N HIS A 304 1.81 15.67 -33.52
CA HIS A 304 3.06 15.84 -34.29
C HIS A 304 4.06 16.74 -33.52
N ASP A 305 3.60 17.89 -33.03
CA ASP A 305 4.45 18.79 -32.25
C ASP A 305 5.02 18.14 -31.00
N LEU A 306 4.22 17.37 -30.26
CA LEU A 306 4.67 16.61 -29.11
C LEU A 306 5.64 15.49 -29.52
N PHE A 307 5.35 14.78 -30.61
CA PHE A 307 6.23 13.75 -31.15
C PHE A 307 7.62 14.34 -31.51
N MET A 308 7.65 15.49 -32.16
CA MET A 308 8.90 16.19 -32.49
C MET A 308 9.60 16.76 -31.25
N ARG A 309 8.85 17.19 -30.24
CA ARG A 309 9.40 17.69 -28.98
C ARG A 309 10.11 16.57 -28.19
N ARG A 310 9.52 15.38 -28.11
CA ARG A 310 10.09 14.19 -27.44
C ARG A 310 11.47 13.79 -27.99
N ARG A 311 11.72 14.10 -29.28
CA ARG A 311 12.97 13.76 -29.99
C ARG A 311 14.01 14.87 -29.95
N LYS A 312 13.73 15.96 -29.25
CA LYS A 312 14.67 17.04 -28.95
C LYS A 312 15.09 16.96 -27.49
N ALA A 313 16.23 17.57 -27.18
CA ALA A 313 16.65 17.72 -25.80
C ALA A 313 15.58 18.50 -25.00
N ASP A 314 15.34 18.06 -23.78
CA ASP A 314 14.41 18.72 -22.87
C ASP A 314 14.81 20.19 -22.65
N SER A 315 13.83 21.08 -22.62
CA SER A 315 14.07 22.46 -22.22
C SER A 315 14.56 22.54 -20.76
N LEU A 316 15.26 23.61 -20.43
CA LEU A 316 15.75 23.84 -19.07
C LEU A 316 14.62 23.72 -18.01
N GLU A 317 13.44 24.22 -18.34
CA GLU A 317 12.26 24.12 -17.46
C GLU A 317 11.83 22.65 -17.22
N VAL A 318 11.80 21.84 -18.27
CA VAL A 318 11.47 20.40 -18.15
C VAL A 318 12.55 19.65 -17.38
N GLN A 319 13.83 19.96 -17.62
CA GLN A 319 14.94 19.38 -16.88
C GLN A 319 14.85 19.71 -15.38
N GLN A 320 14.57 20.98 -15.04
CA GLN A 320 14.37 21.39 -13.65
C GLN A 320 13.16 20.69 -13.01
N MET A 321 12.06 20.58 -13.74
CA MET A 321 10.87 19.88 -13.25
C MET A 321 11.16 18.40 -13.00
N LYS A 322 11.87 17.73 -13.92
CA LYS A 322 12.31 16.33 -13.73
C LYS A 322 13.26 16.18 -12.54
N ALA A 323 14.18 17.13 -12.36
CA ALA A 323 15.08 17.11 -11.20
C ALA A 323 14.32 17.26 -9.88
N GLN A 324 13.39 18.23 -9.80
CA GLN A 324 12.54 18.44 -8.63
C GLN A 324 11.69 17.21 -8.32
N ALA A 325 11.07 16.60 -9.34
CA ALA A 325 10.25 15.40 -9.15
C ALA A 325 11.09 14.21 -8.63
N ARG A 326 12.32 14.04 -9.12
CA ARG A 326 13.23 13.00 -8.61
C ARG A 326 13.60 13.24 -7.15
N GLU A 327 13.90 14.48 -6.80
CA GLU A 327 14.23 14.88 -5.43
C GLU A 327 13.04 14.67 -4.49
N GLU A 328 11.83 15.07 -4.90
CA GLU A 328 10.60 14.83 -4.14
C GLU A 328 10.33 13.33 -3.96
N LYS A 329 10.47 12.55 -5.02
CA LYS A 329 10.29 11.08 -4.95
C LYS A 329 11.31 10.45 -4.00
N ALA A 330 12.59 10.84 -4.08
CA ALA A 330 13.63 10.37 -3.18
C ALA A 330 13.34 10.75 -1.72
N ARG A 331 12.92 11.99 -1.47
CA ARG A 331 12.53 12.46 -0.13
C ARG A 331 11.36 11.66 0.42
N LYS A 332 10.30 11.47 -0.36
CA LYS A 332 9.13 10.65 0.03
C LYS A 332 9.52 9.21 0.31
N GLN A 333 10.40 8.64 -0.51
CA GLN A 333 10.90 7.28 -0.30
C GLN A 333 11.69 7.15 0.99
N MET A 334 12.58 8.11 1.29
CA MET A 334 13.32 8.14 2.55
C MET A 334 12.38 8.30 3.76
N GLU A 335 11.38 9.16 3.66
CA GLU A 335 10.39 9.35 4.71
C GLU A 335 9.56 8.07 4.95
N ARG A 336 9.12 7.40 3.88
CA ARG A 336 8.44 6.10 3.98
C ARG A 336 9.31 5.03 4.63
N GLN A 337 10.59 4.96 4.24
CA GLN A 337 11.54 4.02 4.85
C GLN A 337 11.75 4.33 6.33
N ARG A 338 11.81 5.62 6.69
CA ARG A 338 11.89 6.06 8.08
C ARG A 338 10.64 5.63 8.87
N LEU A 339 9.45 5.93 8.34
CA LEU A 339 8.18 5.54 8.96
C LEU A 339 8.04 4.01 9.07
N ALA A 340 8.43 3.28 8.04
CA ALA A 340 8.41 1.81 8.06
C ALA A 340 9.34 1.25 9.16
N ARG A 341 10.56 1.79 9.29
CA ARG A 341 11.49 1.43 10.38
C ARG A 341 10.92 1.79 11.75
N GLU A 342 10.35 2.99 11.89
CA GLU A 342 9.73 3.41 13.14
C GLU A 342 8.54 2.50 13.51
N LYS A 343 7.70 2.14 12.54
CA LYS A 343 6.60 1.19 12.74
C LYS A 343 7.12 -0.19 13.14
N GLN A 344 8.15 -0.69 12.47
CA GLN A 344 8.79 -1.96 12.82
C GLN A 344 9.37 -1.94 14.23
N MET A 345 10.11 -0.90 14.59
CA MET A 345 10.65 -0.72 15.94
C MET A 345 9.54 -0.64 16.99
N ARG A 346 8.43 0.02 16.66
CA ARG A 346 7.27 0.07 17.55
C ARG A 346 6.62 -1.29 17.72
N GLU A 347 6.41 -2.03 16.63
CA GLU A 347 5.86 -3.40 16.67
C GLU A 347 6.79 -4.35 17.46
N GLU A 348 8.11 -4.23 17.28
CA GLU A 348 9.08 -4.99 18.08
C GLU A 348 9.02 -4.60 19.56
N ALA A 349 8.94 -3.31 19.86
CA ALA A 349 8.78 -2.83 21.23
C ALA A 349 7.46 -3.31 21.87
N GLU A 350 6.37 -3.32 21.12
CA GLU A 350 5.09 -3.88 21.58
C GLU A 350 5.18 -5.37 21.82
N ARG A 351 5.79 -6.15 20.93
CA ARG A 351 6.03 -7.60 21.12
C ARG A 351 6.90 -7.88 22.35
N THR A 352 7.98 -7.12 22.51
CA THR A 352 8.86 -7.28 23.67
C THR A 352 8.15 -6.88 24.96
N ARG A 353 7.33 -5.84 24.96
CA ARG A 353 6.48 -5.47 26.08
C ARG A 353 5.52 -6.59 26.44
N ASP A 354 4.79 -7.15 25.47
CA ASP A 354 3.81 -8.22 25.68
C ASP A 354 4.50 -9.52 26.15
N GLU A 355 5.72 -9.78 25.71
CA GLU A 355 6.53 -10.90 26.20
C GLU A 355 6.99 -10.66 27.63
N LEU A 356 7.44 -9.45 27.95
CA LEU A 356 7.81 -9.06 29.30
C LEU A 356 6.62 -9.10 30.26
N GLU A 357 5.44 -8.64 29.83
CA GLU A 357 4.22 -8.72 30.62
C GLU A 357 3.84 -10.20 30.91
N ARG A 358 3.90 -11.07 29.91
CA ARG A 358 3.67 -12.51 30.09
C ARG A 358 4.67 -13.11 31.07
N ARG A 359 5.94 -12.75 30.94
CA ARG A 359 6.99 -13.24 31.84
C ARG A 359 6.82 -12.70 33.26
N LEU A 360 6.40 -11.46 33.40
CA LEU A 360 6.08 -10.86 34.68
C LEU A 360 4.88 -11.54 35.35
N MET A 361 3.86 -11.88 34.58
CA MET A 361 2.72 -12.67 35.07
C MET A 361 3.13 -14.05 35.54
N GLN A 362 3.94 -14.76 34.74
CA GLN A 362 4.49 -16.05 35.09
C GLN A 362 5.35 -15.99 36.39
N LEU A 363 6.21 -14.97 36.51
CA LEU A 363 7.01 -14.76 37.72
C LEU A 363 6.15 -14.44 38.95
N LYS A 364 5.05 -13.71 38.76
CA LYS A 364 4.07 -13.49 39.84
C LYS A 364 3.39 -14.78 40.30
N GLU A 365 2.98 -15.62 39.34
CA GLU A 365 2.40 -16.93 39.64
C GLU A 365 3.41 -17.84 40.36
N GLU A 366 4.66 -17.88 39.86
CA GLU A 366 5.74 -18.61 40.55
C GLU A 366 6.00 -18.07 41.96
N ALA A 367 5.97 -16.76 42.16
CA ALA A 367 6.12 -16.13 43.45
C ALA A 367 4.95 -16.44 44.39
N THR A 368 3.71 -16.45 43.90
CA THR A 368 2.54 -16.85 44.72
C THR A 368 2.60 -18.30 45.10
N MET A 369 2.95 -19.21 44.19
CA MET A 369 3.12 -20.61 44.46
C MET A 369 4.25 -20.87 45.47
N ALA A 370 5.37 -20.14 45.33
CA ALA A 370 6.49 -20.24 46.28
C ALA A 370 6.08 -19.74 47.69
N ASN A 371 5.29 -18.65 47.74
CA ASN A 371 4.78 -18.11 49.01
C ASN A 371 3.79 -19.05 49.70
N GLU A 372 2.87 -19.66 48.91
CA GLU A 372 1.98 -20.72 49.44
C GLU A 372 2.74 -21.95 49.95
N ALA A 373 3.78 -22.36 49.19
CA ALA A 373 4.63 -23.46 49.63
C ALA A 373 5.38 -23.12 50.91
N LEU A 374 5.83 -21.87 51.06
CA LEU A 374 6.45 -21.37 52.28
C LEU A 374 5.49 -21.43 53.46
N MET A 375 4.27 -20.90 53.28
CA MET A 375 3.24 -20.95 54.36
C MET A 375 2.90 -22.37 54.77
N ARG A 376 2.73 -23.29 53.81
CA ARG A 376 2.50 -24.73 54.13
C ARG A 376 3.70 -25.35 54.87
N SER A 377 4.92 -24.94 54.49
CA SER A 377 6.14 -25.40 55.18
C SER A 377 6.21 -24.85 56.60
N GLU A 378 5.83 -23.58 56.82
CA GLU A 378 5.76 -22.98 58.17
C GLU A 378 4.70 -23.69 59.03
N GLU A 379 3.48 -23.93 58.49
CA GLU A 379 2.42 -24.64 59.19
C GLU A 379 2.86 -26.08 59.59
N THR A 380 3.51 -26.79 58.64
CA THR A 380 4.02 -28.16 58.95
C THR A 380 5.14 -28.13 59.99
N ALA A 381 6.01 -27.12 59.97
CA ALA A 381 7.06 -26.95 60.96
C ALA A 381 6.49 -26.65 62.34
N ASP A 382 5.46 -25.82 62.44
CA ASP A 382 4.79 -25.51 63.70
C ASP A 382 4.08 -26.73 64.28
N LEU A 383 3.36 -27.50 63.44
CA LEU A 383 2.72 -28.77 63.87
C LEU A 383 3.74 -29.83 64.32
N LEU A 384 4.87 -29.92 63.65
CA LEU A 384 5.95 -30.82 64.04
C LEU A 384 6.60 -30.37 65.34
N ALA A 385 6.77 -29.07 65.57
CA ALA A 385 7.27 -28.49 66.78
C ALA A 385 6.35 -28.79 67.99
N GLU A 386 5.04 -28.57 67.78
CA GLU A 386 4.02 -28.85 68.79
C GLU A 386 4.00 -30.34 69.12
N LYS A 387 4.02 -31.22 68.12
CA LYS A 387 4.09 -32.69 68.34
C LYS A 387 5.36 -33.09 69.02
N ALA A 388 6.52 -32.51 68.67
CA ALA A 388 7.78 -32.80 69.37
C ALA A 388 7.74 -32.38 70.85
N GLN A 389 7.10 -31.22 71.13
CA GLN A 389 6.94 -30.78 72.52
C GLN A 389 6.07 -31.75 73.36
N ILE A 390 4.91 -32.15 72.78
CA ILE A 390 4.01 -33.12 73.44
C ILE A 390 4.73 -34.43 73.70
N THR A 391 5.47 -34.95 72.70
CA THR A 391 6.22 -36.23 72.89
C THR A 391 7.36 -36.12 73.92
N GLU A 392 7.99 -34.94 74.02
CA GLU A 392 9.02 -34.69 75.05
C GLU A 392 8.39 -34.63 76.45
N GLU A 393 7.20 -34.01 76.58
CA GLU A 393 6.46 -33.96 77.84
C GLU A 393 5.99 -35.39 78.25
N GLU A 394 5.46 -36.18 77.30
CA GLU A 394 5.09 -37.56 77.54
C GLU A 394 6.28 -38.40 77.94
N ALA A 395 7.45 -38.24 77.30
CA ALA A 395 8.67 -38.92 77.64
C ALA A 395 9.17 -38.58 79.08
N LYS A 396 9.06 -37.28 79.43
CA LYS A 396 9.38 -36.83 80.80
C LYS A 396 8.46 -37.47 81.86
N LEU A 397 7.14 -37.49 81.52
CA LEU A 397 6.14 -38.09 82.40
C LEU A 397 6.39 -39.61 82.58
N LEU A 398 6.73 -40.32 81.51
CA LEU A 398 7.08 -41.75 81.56
C LEU A 398 8.37 -42.01 82.35
N ALA A 399 9.38 -41.14 82.17
CA ALA A 399 10.61 -41.19 82.92
C ALA A 399 10.37 -40.96 84.42
N GLN A 400 9.48 -40.00 84.80
CA GLN A 400 9.09 -39.78 86.17
C GLN A 400 8.36 -40.95 86.75
N LYS A 401 7.40 -41.56 86.06
CA LYS A 401 6.71 -42.80 86.48
C LYS A 401 7.66 -43.99 86.66
N ALA A 402 8.65 -44.11 85.75
CA ALA A 402 9.68 -45.13 85.88
C ALA A 402 10.52 -44.92 87.14
N ALA A 403 10.89 -43.64 87.43
CA ALA A 403 11.63 -43.33 88.64
C ALA A 403 10.81 -43.58 89.94
N GLU A 404 9.50 -43.22 89.87
CA GLU A 404 8.58 -43.51 91.00
C GLU A 404 8.45 -45.07 91.23
N ALA A 405 8.31 -45.83 90.14
CA ALA A 405 8.24 -47.27 90.16
C ALA A 405 9.55 -47.87 90.73
N GLU A 406 10.71 -47.32 90.38
CA GLU A 406 12.00 -47.72 90.95
C GLU A 406 12.11 -47.40 92.46
N GLN A 407 11.63 -46.22 92.86
CA GLN A 407 11.57 -45.88 94.28
C GLN A 407 10.66 -46.83 95.07
N GLU A 408 9.48 -47.12 94.50
CA GLU A 408 8.55 -48.05 95.14
C GLU A 408 9.14 -49.48 95.25
N MET A 409 9.83 -49.92 94.17
CA MET A 409 10.59 -51.18 94.21
C MET A 409 11.67 -51.21 95.31
N GLN A 410 12.40 -50.03 95.44
CA GLN A 410 13.40 -49.94 96.52
C GLN A 410 12.73 -49.93 97.90
N ARG A 411 11.55 -49.26 98.05
CA ARG A 411 10.77 -49.36 99.30
C ARG A 411 10.32 -50.78 99.61
N ILE A 412 9.82 -51.47 98.58
CA ILE A 412 9.41 -52.87 98.71
C ILE A 412 10.62 -53.79 99.11
N LYS A 413 11.77 -53.53 98.48
CA LYS A 413 13.04 -54.25 98.87
C LYS A 413 13.45 -53.96 100.29
N ALA A 414 13.31 -52.73 100.77
CA ALA A 414 13.64 -52.33 102.16
C ALA A 414 12.67 -52.95 103.19
N THR A 415 11.39 -53.13 102.89
CA THR A 415 10.37 -53.75 103.73
C THR A 415 10.45 -55.29 103.70
N ALA A 416 11.04 -55.93 102.68
CA ALA A 416 11.20 -57.39 102.51
C ALA A 416 12.21 -58.02 103.45
N ILE A 417 12.95 -57.28 104.25
CA ILE A 417 13.97 -57.77 105.24
C ILE A 417 13.34 -58.35 106.50
N ARG A 418 11.97 -58.32 106.68
CA ARG A 418 11.35 -58.63 108.01
C ARG A 418 10.67 -59.98 108.14
N THR A 419 10.27 -60.77 107.14
CA THR A 419 9.80 -62.18 107.30
C THR A 419 10.05 -63.03 106.03
N GLU A 420 10.38 -64.37 106.17
CA GLU A 420 10.73 -65.23 105.04
C GLU A 420 9.51 -65.58 104.09
N GLU A 421 8.30 -65.54 104.57
CA GLU A 421 7.11 -65.75 103.74
C GLU A 421 6.69 -64.49 102.95
N GLU A 422 6.84 -63.31 103.52
CA GLU A 422 6.65 -62.03 102.82
C GLU A 422 7.72 -61.77 101.77
N LYS A 423 8.89 -62.37 101.96
CA LYS A 423 10.01 -62.24 101.04
C LYS A 423 9.72 -62.82 99.65
N ARG A 424 9.08 -64.00 99.56
CA ARG A 424 8.70 -64.59 98.27
C ARG A 424 7.63 -63.78 97.54
N LEU A 425 6.64 -63.28 98.26
CA LEU A 425 5.59 -62.41 97.65
C LEU A 425 6.14 -61.04 97.24
N MET A 426 7.12 -60.57 98.05
CA MET A 426 7.81 -59.29 97.76
C MET A 426 8.79 -59.40 96.60
N GLU A 427 9.53 -60.55 96.47
CA GLU A 427 10.39 -60.81 95.30
C GLU A 427 9.57 -60.86 94.01
N GLN A 428 8.38 -61.47 94.05
CA GLN A 428 7.50 -61.50 92.89
C GLN A 428 7.01 -60.10 92.53
N LYS A 429 6.63 -59.28 93.54
CA LYS A 429 6.23 -57.88 93.32
C LYS A 429 7.39 -56.98 92.84
N VAL A 430 8.61 -57.25 93.38
CA VAL A 430 9.83 -56.58 92.93
C VAL A 430 10.10 -56.88 91.45
N LEU A 431 9.97 -58.19 91.10
CA LEU A 431 10.18 -58.64 89.71
C LEU A 431 9.13 -58.02 88.76
N GLU A 432 7.87 -57.97 89.20
CA GLU A 432 6.80 -57.27 88.42
C GLU A 432 7.04 -55.77 88.28
N ALA A 433 7.52 -55.14 89.37
CA ALA A 433 7.88 -53.72 89.36
C ALA A 433 9.11 -53.43 88.47
N GLU A 434 10.13 -54.35 88.49
CA GLU A 434 11.28 -54.22 87.57
C GLU A 434 10.89 -54.42 86.13
N MET A 435 10.01 -55.42 85.85
CA MET A 435 9.47 -55.59 84.49
C MET A 435 8.68 -54.37 84.01
N LEU A 436 7.88 -53.77 84.92
CA LEU A 436 7.13 -52.57 84.58
C LEU A 436 8.03 -51.34 84.33
N ALA A 437 9.07 -51.17 85.19
CA ALA A 437 10.07 -50.14 85.09
C ALA A 437 10.87 -50.27 83.79
N LEU A 438 11.27 -51.52 83.44
CA LEU A 438 11.96 -51.79 82.17
C LEU A 438 11.07 -51.42 80.94
N LYS A 439 9.79 -51.82 80.95
CA LYS A 439 8.85 -51.47 79.91
C LYS A 439 8.65 -49.97 79.78
N MET A 440 8.54 -49.27 80.92
CA MET A 440 8.39 -47.80 80.91
C MET A 440 9.67 -47.09 80.47
N ALA A 441 10.83 -47.64 80.78
CA ALA A 441 12.12 -47.14 80.32
C ALA A 441 12.25 -47.29 78.78
N GLU A 442 11.92 -48.55 78.30
CA GLU A 442 11.91 -48.78 76.82
C GLU A 442 10.94 -47.90 76.10
N GLU A 443 9.74 -47.67 76.67
CA GLU A 443 8.73 -46.78 76.06
C GLU A 443 9.17 -45.32 76.14
N SER A 444 9.84 -44.90 77.22
CA SER A 444 10.44 -43.56 77.30
C SER A 444 11.56 -43.36 76.27
N GLU A 445 12.42 -44.40 76.10
CA GLU A 445 13.49 -44.36 75.12
C GLU A 445 12.89 -44.28 73.67
N ARG A 446 11.83 -45.07 73.40
CA ARG A 446 11.14 -45.03 72.14
C ARG A 446 10.55 -43.66 71.88
N ARG A 447 9.87 -43.08 72.89
CA ARG A 447 9.32 -41.72 72.79
C ARG A 447 10.38 -40.62 72.62
N ALA A 448 11.54 -40.81 73.28
CA ALA A 448 12.67 -39.90 73.07
C ALA A 448 13.23 -40.00 71.66
N LYS A 449 13.34 -41.23 71.10
CA LYS A 449 13.75 -41.40 69.68
C LYS A 449 12.74 -40.82 68.69
N GLU A 450 11.42 -40.97 68.97
CA GLU A 450 10.37 -40.37 68.19
C GLU A 450 10.46 -38.82 68.24
N ALA A 451 10.72 -38.23 69.40
CA ALA A 451 10.93 -36.79 69.56
C ALA A 451 12.18 -36.30 68.84
N ASP A 452 13.26 -37.06 68.83
CA ASP A 452 14.46 -36.70 68.08
C ASP A 452 14.24 -36.80 66.56
N GLN A 453 13.49 -37.82 66.12
CA GLN A 453 13.09 -37.92 64.69
C GLN A 453 12.24 -36.73 64.29
N LEU A 454 11.26 -36.32 65.10
CA LEU A 454 10.44 -35.16 64.84
C LEU A 454 11.24 -33.88 64.87
N LYS A 455 12.29 -33.75 65.68
CA LYS A 455 13.20 -32.59 65.64
C LYS A 455 14.02 -32.60 64.36
N GLN A 456 14.41 -33.75 63.84
CA GLN A 456 15.10 -33.85 62.55
C GLN A 456 14.18 -33.48 61.42
N ASP A 457 12.94 -33.99 61.41
CA ASP A 457 11.93 -33.62 60.41
C ASP A 457 11.63 -32.15 60.48
N LEU A 458 11.55 -31.51 61.63
CA LEU A 458 11.44 -30.08 61.85
C LEU A 458 12.62 -29.32 61.23
N GLN A 459 13.83 -29.84 61.37
CA GLN A 459 15.02 -29.21 60.80
C GLN A 459 15.00 -29.29 59.30
N GLU A 460 14.59 -30.42 58.71
CA GLU A 460 14.42 -30.59 57.28
C GLU A 460 13.33 -29.66 56.74
N ALA A 461 12.21 -29.51 57.46
CA ALA A 461 11.15 -28.56 57.10
C ALA A 461 11.65 -27.11 57.11
N ARG A 462 12.45 -26.71 58.12
CA ARG A 462 13.07 -25.37 58.18
C ARG A 462 14.10 -25.16 57.07
N GLU A 463 14.84 -26.20 56.68
CA GLU A 463 15.73 -26.10 55.52
C GLU A 463 14.95 -25.97 54.20
N SER A 464 13.82 -26.64 54.07
CA SER A 464 12.91 -26.50 52.96
C SER A 464 12.32 -25.07 52.89
N GLU A 465 11.92 -24.53 54.05
CA GLU A 465 11.49 -23.13 54.19
C GLU A 465 12.59 -22.14 53.74
N ARG A 466 13.83 -22.36 54.18
CA ARG A 466 14.98 -21.53 53.72
C ARG A 466 15.19 -21.60 52.23
N ARG A 467 15.08 -22.79 51.62
CA ARG A 467 15.18 -22.95 50.16
C ARG A 467 14.03 -22.23 49.42
N ALA A 468 12.81 -22.30 49.98
CA ALA A 468 11.65 -21.56 49.44
C ALA A 468 11.83 -20.04 49.56
N LYS A 469 12.31 -19.54 50.71
CA LYS A 469 12.65 -18.12 50.90
C LYS A 469 13.76 -17.64 49.94
N GLN A 470 14.77 -18.49 49.70
CA GLN A 470 15.84 -18.16 48.76
C GLN A 470 15.34 -18.07 47.32
N LYS A 471 14.46 -18.99 46.90
CA LYS A 471 13.79 -18.90 45.57
C LYS A 471 12.94 -17.67 45.45
N LEU A 472 12.21 -17.28 46.48
CA LEU A 472 11.45 -16.03 46.51
C LEU A 472 12.34 -14.79 46.36
N LEU A 473 13.51 -14.79 46.96
CA LEU A 473 14.50 -13.73 46.88
C LEU A 473 15.12 -13.64 45.47
N GLU A 474 15.37 -14.78 44.81
CA GLU A 474 15.83 -14.83 43.43
C GLU A 474 14.79 -14.30 42.46
N ILE A 475 13.50 -14.61 42.65
CA ILE A 475 12.39 -14.08 41.85
C ILE A 475 12.27 -12.57 42.04
N THR A 476 12.38 -12.08 43.25
CA THR A 476 12.31 -10.66 43.58
C THR A 476 13.50 -9.88 43.01
N SER A 477 14.71 -10.48 43.05
CA SER A 477 15.90 -9.85 42.47
C SER A 477 15.85 -9.77 40.94
N LYS A 478 15.29 -10.79 40.25
CA LYS A 478 15.07 -10.80 38.82
C LYS A 478 14.02 -9.74 38.38
N SER A 479 12.97 -9.54 39.20
CA SER A 479 11.97 -8.51 38.95
C SER A 479 12.52 -7.08 39.09
N SER A 480 13.41 -6.87 40.06
CA SER A 480 14.04 -5.54 40.25
C SER A 480 15.08 -5.23 39.18
N TYR A 481 15.75 -6.26 38.61
CA TYR A 481 16.70 -6.06 37.51
C TYR A 481 15.99 -5.63 36.22
N THR A 482 14.79 -6.19 35.91
CA THR A 482 14.00 -5.78 34.75
C THR A 482 13.45 -4.36 34.86
N GLN A 483 13.17 -3.86 36.05
CA GLN A 483 12.75 -2.45 36.24
C GLN A 483 13.92 -1.46 36.06
N SER A 484 15.15 -1.85 36.41
CA SER A 484 16.32 -0.98 36.26
C SER A 484 16.79 -0.86 34.81
N VAL A 485 16.53 -1.86 33.95
CA VAL A 485 16.87 -1.83 32.54
C VAL A 485 15.93 -0.92 31.73
N ASN A 486 14.65 -0.83 32.14
CA ASN A 486 13.67 0.07 31.47
C ASN A 486 13.83 1.55 31.79
N SER A 487 14.59 1.92 32.82
CA SER A 487 14.85 3.30 33.18
C SER A 487 16.14 3.89 32.56
N SER A 488 16.93 3.06 31.88
CA SER A 488 18.20 3.50 31.28
C SER A 488 18.15 3.74 29.76
N THR A 489 16.98 3.60 29.12
CA THR A 489 16.82 3.78 27.65
C THR A 489 16.26 5.15 27.24
N THR A 490 16.29 6.14 28.09
CA THR A 490 15.93 7.53 27.74
C THR A 490 17.13 8.47 27.68
N ALA A 491 18.24 8.01 27.16
CA ALA A 491 19.29 8.88 26.66
C ALA A 491 19.40 8.69 25.14
N LEU A 492 18.65 9.49 24.41
CA LEU A 492 18.90 9.74 23.01
C LEU A 492 20.33 10.25 22.85
N PRO A 493 21.16 9.62 22.02
CA PRO A 493 22.37 10.26 21.59
C PRO A 493 21.97 11.37 20.62
N THR A 494 22.05 12.59 21.07
CA THR A 494 22.14 13.76 20.22
C THR A 494 23.55 13.81 19.64
N ASP A 495 23.76 13.03 18.59
CA ASP A 495 24.85 13.27 17.66
C ASP A 495 24.26 13.23 16.25
N LEU A 496 23.78 14.38 15.85
CA LEU A 496 23.65 14.75 14.46
C LEU A 496 25.07 14.94 13.92
N PRO A 497 25.50 14.17 12.93
CA PRO A 497 26.69 14.54 12.20
C PRO A 497 26.35 15.84 11.44
N SER A 498 27.06 16.90 11.79
CA SER A 498 27.08 18.13 11.02
C SER A 498 27.52 17.78 9.60
N PHE A 499 26.61 17.91 8.65
CA PHE A 499 26.95 17.92 7.24
C PHE A 499 27.74 19.18 6.94
N ASN A 500 29.04 19.05 6.89
CA ASN A 500 29.89 20.00 6.21
C ASN A 500 29.60 19.86 4.71
N LEU A 501 28.97 20.85 4.15
CA LEU A 501 28.92 21.12 2.73
C LEU A 501 30.34 21.45 2.25
N ILE A 502 31.06 20.44 1.86
CA ILE A 502 32.23 20.63 1.03
C ILE A 502 31.72 20.65 -0.41
N SER A 503 31.71 21.84 -0.98
CA SER A 503 31.62 22.03 -2.41
C SER A 503 32.91 21.56 -3.05
N GLU A 504 33.03 20.29 -3.33
CA GLU A 504 34.04 19.79 -4.24
C GLU A 504 33.46 19.72 -5.64
N SER A 505 34.10 20.49 -6.51
CA SER A 505 33.97 20.40 -7.96
C SER A 505 34.34 18.97 -8.38
N LEU A 506 33.29 18.16 -8.70
CA LEU A 506 33.49 16.82 -9.24
C LEU A 506 34.05 16.92 -10.66
N SER A 507 35.35 16.77 -10.77
CA SER A 507 35.95 16.24 -11.99
C SER A 507 35.64 14.74 -12.03
N PHE A 508 34.75 14.34 -12.95
CA PHE A 508 34.42 12.94 -13.16
C PHE A 508 35.57 12.21 -13.85
N ASP A 509 36.40 11.61 -13.07
CA ASP A 509 37.28 10.53 -13.53
C ASP A 509 36.53 9.21 -13.32
N PHE A 510 35.80 8.76 -14.36
CA PHE A 510 35.14 7.46 -14.36
C PHE A 510 36.21 6.36 -14.40
N LYS A 511 36.52 5.80 -13.24
CA LYS A 511 37.32 4.58 -13.16
C LYS A 511 36.51 3.41 -13.71
N ASP A 512 37.17 2.59 -14.52
CA ASP A 512 36.63 1.37 -15.21
C ASP A 512 35.91 0.39 -14.27
N THR A 513 36.15 0.47 -12.97
CA THR A 513 35.49 -0.31 -11.90
C THR A 513 34.05 0.14 -11.62
N ASP A 514 33.76 1.43 -11.74
CA ASP A 514 32.42 1.96 -11.48
C ASP A 514 31.46 1.66 -12.64
N MET A 515 31.97 1.64 -13.87
CA MET A 515 31.22 1.23 -15.06
C MET A 515 30.82 -0.25 -15.00
N LYS A 516 31.71 -1.12 -14.51
CA LYS A 516 31.39 -2.56 -14.33
C LYS A 516 30.37 -2.77 -13.22
N ARG A 517 30.44 -1.99 -12.15
CA ARG A 517 29.48 -2.06 -11.05
C ARG A 517 28.11 -1.57 -11.47
N LEU A 518 28.04 -0.46 -12.18
CA LEU A 518 26.81 0.08 -12.74
C LEU A 518 26.19 -0.88 -13.76
N SER A 519 27.02 -1.51 -14.62
CA SER A 519 26.57 -2.52 -15.58
C SER A 519 25.99 -3.76 -14.87
N MET A 520 26.60 -4.20 -13.76
CA MET A 520 26.08 -5.32 -12.98
C MET A 520 24.79 -4.95 -12.23
N GLU A 521 24.66 -3.73 -11.74
CA GLU A 521 23.41 -3.25 -11.11
C GLU A 521 22.28 -3.17 -12.14
N ILE A 522 22.53 -2.64 -13.34
CA ILE A 522 21.56 -2.59 -14.44
C ILE A 522 21.17 -4.01 -14.88
N GLU A 523 22.13 -4.94 -14.96
CA GLU A 523 21.83 -6.35 -15.32
C GLU A 523 20.99 -7.04 -14.23
N LYS A 524 21.26 -6.76 -12.95
CA LYS A 524 20.49 -7.25 -11.83
C LYS A 524 19.06 -6.71 -11.81
N GLU A 525 18.90 -5.39 -11.99
CA GLU A 525 17.59 -4.76 -12.11
C GLU A 525 16.79 -5.31 -13.30
N LYS A 526 17.47 -5.56 -14.42
CA LYS A 526 16.86 -6.16 -15.61
C LYS A 526 16.38 -7.59 -15.35
N VAL A 527 17.17 -8.39 -14.63
CA VAL A 527 16.79 -9.76 -14.24
C VAL A 527 15.60 -9.72 -13.28
N GLU A 528 15.65 -8.88 -12.25
CA GLU A 528 14.54 -8.71 -11.30
C GLU A 528 13.25 -8.22 -11.99
N TYR A 529 13.37 -7.32 -12.96
CA TYR A 529 12.24 -6.88 -13.77
C TYR A 529 11.67 -8.01 -14.63
N MET A 530 12.54 -8.82 -15.27
CA MET A 530 12.12 -9.97 -16.05
C MET A 530 11.43 -11.04 -15.22
N GLU A 531 11.92 -11.31 -14.02
CA GLU A 531 11.29 -12.25 -13.08
C GLU A 531 9.92 -11.76 -12.61
N LYS A 532 9.82 -10.49 -12.24
CA LYS A 532 8.54 -9.86 -11.87
C LYS A 532 7.54 -9.87 -13.03
N SER A 533 8.00 -9.56 -14.23
CA SER A 533 7.17 -9.60 -15.45
C SER A 533 6.67 -11.00 -15.75
N LYS A 534 7.55 -12.00 -15.60
CA LYS A 534 7.19 -13.41 -15.80
C LYS A 534 6.18 -13.89 -14.76
N HIS A 535 6.40 -13.56 -13.51
CA HIS A 535 5.48 -13.90 -12.42
C HIS A 535 4.09 -13.27 -12.64
N LEU A 536 4.05 -11.98 -13.00
CA LEU A 536 2.81 -11.29 -13.34
C LEU A 536 2.08 -11.95 -14.52
N GLN A 537 2.83 -12.37 -15.54
CA GLN A 537 2.25 -13.07 -16.70
C GLN A 537 1.70 -14.45 -16.32
N GLU A 538 2.37 -15.18 -15.44
CA GLU A 538 1.91 -16.46 -14.92
C GLU A 538 0.61 -16.28 -14.12
N GLN A 539 0.55 -15.31 -13.24
CA GLN A 539 -0.65 -14.99 -12.46
C GLN A 539 -1.82 -14.54 -13.36
N LEU A 540 -1.57 -13.71 -14.37
CA LEU A 540 -2.60 -13.33 -15.36
C LEU A 540 -3.12 -14.54 -16.13
N ASN A 541 -2.26 -15.50 -16.48
CA ASN A 541 -2.67 -16.72 -17.14
C ASN A 541 -3.49 -17.63 -16.21
N GLU A 542 -3.13 -17.74 -14.93
CA GLU A 542 -3.92 -18.47 -13.93
C GLU A 542 -5.31 -17.86 -13.79
N LEU A 543 -5.39 -16.54 -13.57
CA LEU A 543 -6.66 -15.83 -13.48
C LEU A 543 -7.51 -16.07 -14.74
N LYS A 544 -6.89 -15.99 -15.92
CA LYS A 544 -7.57 -16.24 -17.19
C LYS A 544 -8.16 -17.64 -17.25
N THR A 545 -7.39 -18.67 -16.85
CA THR A 545 -7.88 -20.05 -16.84
C THR A 545 -9.01 -20.27 -15.85
N GLU A 546 -8.94 -19.64 -14.68
CA GLU A 546 -9.98 -19.73 -13.66
C GLU A 546 -11.31 -19.11 -14.10
N ILE A 547 -11.25 -17.90 -14.70
CA ILE A 547 -12.48 -17.22 -15.14
C ILE A 547 -13.03 -17.77 -16.45
N GLU A 548 -12.19 -18.39 -17.31
CA GLU A 548 -12.64 -18.90 -18.62
C GLU A 548 -13.73 -19.98 -18.49
N ALA A 549 -13.70 -20.78 -17.44
CA ALA A 549 -14.74 -21.78 -17.17
C ALA A 549 -16.12 -21.16 -16.85
N LEU A 550 -16.16 -19.92 -16.40
CA LEU A 550 -17.38 -19.18 -16.05
C LEU A 550 -17.84 -18.23 -17.16
N LYS A 551 -17.16 -18.26 -18.32
CA LYS A 551 -17.40 -17.37 -19.45
C LYS A 551 -18.66 -17.78 -20.22
N LEU A 552 -19.54 -16.82 -20.45
CA LEU A 552 -20.74 -16.97 -21.23
C LEU A 552 -20.47 -16.63 -22.70
N LYS A 553 -20.11 -17.62 -23.50
CA LYS A 553 -19.74 -17.44 -24.93
C LYS A 553 -20.82 -16.71 -25.74
N GLU A 554 -22.07 -16.87 -25.42
CA GLU A 554 -23.20 -16.19 -26.04
C GLU A 554 -23.25 -14.67 -25.80
N ARG A 555 -22.48 -14.18 -24.84
CA ARG A 555 -22.38 -12.76 -24.47
C ARG A 555 -21.07 -12.10 -24.91
N GLU A 556 -20.23 -12.81 -25.65
CA GLU A 556 -19.02 -12.22 -26.24
C GLU A 556 -19.38 -11.13 -27.23
N THR A 557 -18.74 -9.98 -27.11
CA THR A 557 -18.85 -8.90 -28.09
C THR A 557 -17.90 -9.11 -29.27
N ALA A 558 -18.14 -8.42 -30.38
CA ALA A 558 -17.25 -8.46 -31.54
C ALA A 558 -15.79 -8.09 -31.17
N LEU A 559 -15.60 -7.16 -30.23
CA LEU A 559 -14.27 -6.79 -29.73
C LEU A 559 -13.61 -7.90 -28.90
N ASP A 560 -14.37 -8.68 -28.14
CA ASP A 560 -13.84 -9.84 -27.40
C ASP A 560 -13.32 -10.90 -28.34
N ILE A 561 -14.07 -11.19 -29.40
CA ILE A 561 -13.68 -12.16 -30.43
C ILE A 561 -12.40 -11.69 -31.15
N LEU A 562 -12.38 -10.42 -31.57
CA LEU A 562 -11.21 -9.83 -32.23
C LEU A 562 -9.97 -9.81 -31.33
N HIS A 563 -10.13 -9.50 -30.05
CA HIS A 563 -9.04 -9.55 -29.08
C HIS A 563 -8.49 -10.97 -28.93
N ASN A 564 -9.35 -11.97 -28.77
CA ASN A 564 -8.95 -13.37 -28.67
C ASN A 564 -8.21 -13.84 -29.92
N GLU A 565 -8.67 -13.45 -31.11
CA GLU A 565 -7.96 -13.72 -32.37
C GLU A 565 -6.60 -13.04 -32.44
N ASN A 566 -6.50 -11.77 -32.04
CA ASN A 566 -5.24 -11.05 -32.02
C ASN A 566 -4.23 -11.69 -31.07
N THR A 567 -4.69 -12.04 -29.87
CA THR A 567 -3.87 -12.70 -28.85
C THR A 567 -3.38 -14.07 -29.33
N SER A 568 -4.26 -14.86 -29.95
CA SER A 568 -3.89 -16.18 -30.51
C SER A 568 -2.84 -16.08 -31.62
N ARG A 569 -2.83 -14.98 -32.39
CA ARG A 569 -1.83 -14.70 -33.45
C ARG A 569 -0.57 -14.01 -32.90
N GLY A 570 -0.47 -13.75 -31.59
CA GLY A 570 0.66 -13.05 -30.97
C GLY A 570 0.77 -11.57 -31.38
N ASN A 571 -0.34 -10.96 -31.79
CA ASN A 571 -0.41 -9.55 -32.13
C ASN A 571 -0.67 -8.72 -30.88
N SER A 572 0.20 -7.77 -30.59
CA SER A 572 0.00 -6.71 -29.61
C SER A 572 0.00 -5.36 -30.30
N LYS A 573 -0.48 -4.31 -29.63
CA LYS A 573 -0.49 -2.92 -30.14
C LYS A 573 0.84 -2.55 -30.79
N HIS A 574 1.93 -2.64 -30.04
CA HIS A 574 3.26 -2.25 -30.50
C HIS A 574 3.79 -3.14 -31.62
N ASN A 575 3.61 -4.45 -31.53
CA ASN A 575 4.05 -5.40 -32.55
C ASN A 575 3.30 -5.18 -33.87
N THR A 576 2.00 -4.92 -33.81
CA THR A 576 1.19 -4.69 -34.99
C THR A 576 1.60 -3.39 -35.68
N ILE A 577 1.72 -2.29 -34.95
CA ILE A 577 2.18 -1.01 -35.49
C ILE A 577 3.58 -1.16 -36.10
N LYS A 578 4.50 -1.82 -35.38
CA LYS A 578 5.86 -2.06 -35.86
C LYS A 578 5.87 -2.87 -37.16
N LYS A 579 5.09 -3.94 -37.26
CA LYS A 579 4.97 -4.74 -38.51
C LYS A 579 4.45 -3.89 -39.67
N LEU A 580 3.43 -3.04 -39.44
CA LEU A 580 2.87 -2.17 -40.46
C LEU A 580 3.85 -1.08 -40.91
N THR A 581 4.66 -0.54 -40.01
CA THR A 581 5.66 0.49 -40.33
C THR A 581 6.90 -0.07 -41.04
N LEU A 582 7.13 -1.37 -41.05
CA LEU A 582 8.18 -2.00 -41.86
C LEU A 582 7.87 -1.98 -43.37
N GLN A 583 6.61 -1.88 -43.75
CA GLN A 583 6.23 -1.71 -45.15
C GLN A 583 6.60 -0.30 -45.66
N SER A 584 6.95 -0.19 -46.93
CA SER A 584 7.25 1.15 -47.48
C SER A 584 6.04 2.07 -47.44
N THR A 585 6.28 3.37 -47.23
CA THR A 585 5.21 4.38 -47.21
C THR A 585 4.41 4.37 -48.53
N GLN A 586 5.08 4.12 -49.65
CA GLN A 586 4.43 4.00 -50.95
C GLN A 586 3.46 2.80 -51.00
N SER A 587 3.86 1.64 -50.50
CA SER A 587 2.97 0.46 -50.45
C SER A 587 1.77 0.70 -49.55
N ARG A 588 1.94 1.40 -48.44
CA ARG A 588 0.85 1.74 -47.51
C ARG A 588 -0.13 2.75 -48.11
N VAL A 589 0.35 3.74 -48.88
CA VAL A 589 -0.51 4.68 -49.60
C VAL A 589 -1.26 3.96 -50.70
N ALA A 590 -0.60 3.11 -51.46
CA ALA A 590 -1.26 2.32 -52.53
C ALA A 590 -2.34 1.40 -51.92
N PHE A 591 -2.05 0.72 -50.84
CA PHE A 591 -3.03 -0.10 -50.14
C PHE A 591 -4.22 0.69 -49.59
N PHE A 592 -3.99 1.90 -49.06
CA PHE A 592 -5.10 2.78 -48.66
C PHE A 592 -6.02 3.17 -49.81
N GLU A 593 -5.47 3.39 -51.01
CA GLU A 593 -6.26 3.72 -52.20
C GLU A 593 -6.96 2.50 -52.80
N GLU A 594 -6.46 1.28 -52.53
CA GLU A 594 -7.08 0.02 -52.94
C GLU A 594 -8.25 -0.36 -52.01
N LEU A 595 -8.20 -0.03 -50.73
CA LEU A 595 -9.29 -0.25 -49.79
C LEU A 595 -10.56 0.50 -50.23
#